data_ec5d08f7b89e3369adb40fd1afa314d1
#
_entry.id   ec5d08f7b89e3369adb40fd1afa314d1
#
_cell.length_a   1.000
_cell.length_b   1.000
_cell.length_c   1.000
_cell.angle_alpha   90.00
_cell.angle_beta   90.00
_cell.angle_gamma   90.00
#
_symmetry.space_group_name_H-M   'P 1'
#
loop_
_entity.id
_entity.type
_entity.pdbx_description
1 polymer ?
#
loop_
_entity_poly.entity_id
_entity_poly.type
_entity_poly.pdbx_seq_one_letter_code
_entity_poly.pdbx_strand_id
1 'polypeptide(L)'
;MRKYIFELEMKVRDYECDLQGVVNNANYQHYMEHARHEFLEHAGANFGELHQPGIDAMVARVEIDYKVSLISGNRFSVKLNISREGAKLVFLEDIYRLSDDKLCARGRVESICVKDGKLTRGELFDEIFADYLK
;
A
#
# COMPACT_ATOMS: atom_id res chain seq x y z
N MET A 1 -10.21 0.49 -16.65
CA MET A 1 -10.08 -0.45 -15.52
C MET A 1 -8.64 -0.46 -15.04
N ARG A 2 -8.43 -0.34 -13.73
CA ARG A 2 -7.08 -0.39 -13.16
C ARG A 2 -6.52 -1.81 -13.23
N LYS A 3 -5.25 -1.90 -13.55
CA LYS A 3 -4.51 -3.16 -13.44
C LYS A 3 -3.98 -3.32 -12.03
N TYR A 4 -4.00 -4.54 -11.53
CA TYR A 4 -3.41 -4.87 -10.23
C TYR A 4 -2.38 -5.98 -10.41
N ILE A 5 -1.28 -5.87 -9.67
CA ILE A 5 -0.19 -6.85 -9.70
C ILE A 5 -0.19 -7.73 -8.45
N PHE A 6 -0.95 -7.34 -7.43
CA PHE A 6 -1.02 -8.07 -6.17
C PHE A 6 -2.33 -7.76 -5.46
N GLU A 7 -2.86 -8.74 -4.74
CA GLU A 7 -4.02 -8.54 -3.89
C GLU A 7 -3.90 -9.36 -2.61
N LEU A 8 -4.48 -8.83 -1.54
CA LEU A 8 -4.46 -9.47 -0.22
C LEU A 8 -5.83 -9.38 0.41
N GLU A 9 -6.39 -10.54 0.79
CA GLU A 9 -7.64 -10.58 1.53
C GLU A 9 -7.40 -10.41 3.02
N MET A 10 -8.30 -9.65 3.66
CA MET A 10 -8.31 -9.42 5.10
C MET A 10 -9.74 -9.42 5.60
N LYS A 11 -9.88 -9.51 6.94
CA LYS A 11 -11.17 -9.42 7.62
C LYS A 11 -11.10 -8.29 8.63
N VAL A 12 -12.14 -7.46 8.68
CA VAL A 12 -12.26 -6.39 9.67
C VAL A 12 -12.44 -6.98 11.07
N ARG A 13 -11.63 -6.51 12.02
CA ARG A 13 -11.70 -6.92 13.43
C ARG A 13 -12.51 -5.88 14.21
N ASP A 14 -13.18 -6.33 15.28
CA ASP A 14 -14.06 -5.48 16.08
C ASP A 14 -13.36 -4.22 16.61
N TYR A 15 -12.12 -4.39 17.07
CA TYR A 15 -11.36 -3.28 17.65
C TYR A 15 -10.90 -2.24 16.62
N GLU A 16 -11.09 -2.51 15.35
CA GLU A 16 -10.75 -1.57 14.26
C GLU A 16 -11.88 -0.58 13.99
N CYS A 17 -13.04 -0.79 14.58
CA CYS A 17 -14.21 0.05 14.40
C CYS A 17 -14.29 1.13 15.48
N ASP A 18 -14.87 2.26 15.10
CA ASP A 18 -15.10 3.38 16.01
C ASP A 18 -16.48 3.30 16.68
N LEU A 19 -16.87 4.35 17.41
CA LEU A 19 -18.13 4.40 18.12
C LEU A 19 -19.36 4.35 17.20
N GLN A 20 -19.18 4.65 15.93
CA GLN A 20 -20.25 4.60 14.93
C GLN A 20 -20.40 3.22 14.31
N GLY A 21 -19.54 2.27 14.69
CA GLY A 21 -19.59 0.89 14.19
C GLY A 21 -18.95 0.69 12.83
N VAL A 22 -18.24 1.69 12.33
CA VAL A 22 -17.52 1.60 11.05
C VAL A 22 -16.01 1.63 11.30
N VAL A 23 -15.25 1.05 10.38
CA VAL A 23 -13.80 1.05 10.46
C VAL A 23 -13.27 2.46 10.56
N ASN A 24 -12.42 2.70 11.56
CA ASN A 24 -11.79 4.01 11.77
C ASN A 24 -10.91 4.37 10.56
N ASN A 25 -10.95 5.64 10.17
CA ASN A 25 -10.20 6.13 8.99
C ASN A 25 -8.73 5.73 9.00
N ALA A 26 -8.08 5.77 10.15
CA ALA A 26 -6.65 5.42 10.27
C ALA A 26 -6.37 3.96 9.91
N ASN A 27 -7.34 3.08 10.10
CA ASN A 27 -7.16 1.65 9.83
C ASN A 27 -7.11 1.34 8.33
N TYR A 28 -7.76 2.15 7.50
CA TYR A 28 -7.62 1.98 6.05
C TYR A 28 -6.16 2.16 5.62
N GLN A 29 -5.48 3.11 6.22
CA GLN A 29 -4.05 3.31 5.98
C GLN A 29 -3.22 2.11 6.46
N HIS A 30 -3.57 1.55 7.62
CA HIS A 30 -2.92 0.34 8.14
C HIS A 30 -3.14 -0.86 7.22
N TYR A 31 -4.33 -1.04 6.68
CA TYR A 31 -4.61 -2.12 5.72
C TYR A 31 -3.75 -1.98 4.47
N MET A 32 -3.62 -0.78 3.96
CA MET A 32 -2.81 -0.50 2.78
C MET A 32 -1.33 -0.75 3.06
N GLU A 33 -0.84 -0.33 4.24
CA GLU A 33 0.53 -0.58 4.66
C GLU A 33 0.83 -2.07 4.75
N HIS A 34 -0.07 -2.82 5.38
CA HIS A 34 0.10 -4.27 5.50
C HIS A 34 0.16 -4.94 4.12
N ALA A 35 -0.71 -4.52 3.21
CA ALA A 35 -0.70 -5.05 1.84
C ALA A 35 0.62 -4.74 1.12
N ARG A 36 1.18 -3.53 1.32
CA ARG A 36 2.48 -3.19 0.74
C ARG A 36 3.59 -4.07 1.30
N HIS A 37 3.58 -4.34 2.62
CA HIS A 37 4.57 -5.21 3.25
C HIS A 37 4.50 -6.63 2.72
N GLU A 38 3.29 -7.17 2.58
CA GLU A 38 3.10 -8.51 2.01
C GLU A 38 3.53 -8.56 0.55
N PHE A 39 3.26 -7.50 -0.21
CA PHE A 39 3.73 -7.40 -1.58
C PHE A 39 5.26 -7.41 -1.66
N LEU A 40 5.94 -6.69 -0.77
CA LEU A 40 7.40 -6.67 -0.72
C LEU A 40 7.98 -8.07 -0.50
N GLU A 41 7.39 -8.83 0.42
CA GLU A 41 7.79 -10.23 0.64
C GLU A 41 7.55 -11.08 -0.61
N HIS A 42 6.39 -10.91 -1.23
CA HIS A 42 6.02 -11.63 -2.45
C HIS A 42 6.98 -11.33 -3.60
N ALA A 43 7.43 -10.09 -3.71
CA ALA A 43 8.37 -9.65 -4.75
C ALA A 43 9.83 -10.08 -4.46
N GLY A 44 10.08 -10.69 -3.30
CA GLY A 44 11.42 -11.10 -2.91
C GLY A 44 12.26 -10.00 -2.29
N ALA A 45 11.69 -8.81 -2.12
CA ALA A 45 12.33 -7.71 -1.41
C ALA A 45 12.10 -7.88 0.08
N ASN A 46 13.11 -7.67 0.89
CA ASN A 46 12.96 -7.67 2.34
C ASN A 46 13.41 -6.32 2.90
N PHE A 47 13.05 -6.08 4.16
CA PHE A 47 13.39 -4.81 4.82
C PHE A 47 14.91 -4.60 4.92
N GLY A 48 15.68 -5.68 4.99
CA GLY A 48 17.13 -5.59 4.99
C GLY A 48 17.69 -5.01 3.69
N GLU A 49 17.06 -5.32 2.56
CA GLU A 49 17.45 -4.77 1.27
C GLU A 49 17.04 -3.31 1.14
N LEU A 50 15.88 -2.96 1.66
CA LEU A 50 15.37 -1.60 1.64
C LEU A 50 15.98 -0.71 2.71
N HIS A 51 16.59 -1.31 3.73
CA HIS A 51 17.17 -0.60 4.86
C HIS A 51 18.63 -0.99 5.04
N GLN A 52 19.42 -0.75 3.99
CA GLN A 52 20.87 -0.89 4.06
C GLN A 52 21.48 0.33 4.74
N PRO A 53 22.71 0.21 5.31
CA PRO A 53 23.37 1.37 5.91
C PRO A 53 23.37 2.57 4.97
N GLY A 54 22.77 3.66 5.44
CA GLY A 54 22.68 4.91 4.69
C GLY A 54 21.57 4.98 3.67
N ILE A 55 20.78 3.89 3.47
CA ILE A 55 19.68 3.87 2.50
C ILE A 55 18.37 3.65 3.22
N ASP A 56 17.40 4.55 3.04
CA ASP A 56 16.07 4.47 3.61
C ASP A 56 15.01 4.66 2.52
N ALA A 57 14.11 3.68 2.41
CA ALA A 57 12.89 3.83 1.61
C ALA A 57 11.77 4.24 2.57
N MET A 58 11.12 5.36 2.29
CA MET A 58 10.11 5.90 3.20
C MET A 58 8.92 6.48 2.45
N VAL A 59 7.77 6.48 3.12
CA VAL A 59 6.55 7.10 2.60
C VAL A 59 6.69 8.61 2.73
N ALA A 60 6.46 9.32 1.62
CA ALA A 60 6.52 10.77 1.57
C ALA A 60 5.13 11.39 1.51
N ARG A 61 4.14 10.70 0.95
CA ARG A 61 2.79 11.23 0.83
C ARG A 61 1.76 10.10 0.75
N VAL A 62 0.63 10.31 1.40
CA VAL A 62 -0.52 9.39 1.35
C VAL A 62 -1.77 10.19 1.01
N GLU A 63 -2.54 9.73 0.03
CA GLU A 63 -3.85 10.25 -0.30
C GLU A 63 -4.84 9.10 -0.26
N ILE A 64 -5.94 9.25 0.46
CA ILE A 64 -6.98 8.22 0.54
C ILE A 64 -8.34 8.87 0.33
N ASP A 65 -9.10 8.34 -0.62
CA ASP A 65 -10.50 8.68 -0.81
C ASP A 65 -11.35 7.58 -0.18
N TYR A 66 -12.21 7.95 0.74
CA TYR A 66 -13.13 7.02 1.43
C TYR A 66 -14.46 7.01 0.68
N LYS A 67 -14.91 5.84 0.26
CA LYS A 67 -16.11 5.70 -0.58
C LYS A 67 -17.26 5.02 0.17
N VAL A 68 -17.07 3.80 0.62
CA VAL A 68 -18.08 3.00 1.31
C VAL A 68 -17.43 2.44 2.57
N SER A 69 -18.10 2.57 3.70
CA SER A 69 -17.55 2.12 4.98
C SER A 69 -17.54 0.61 5.11
N LEU A 70 -16.44 0.09 5.65
CA LEU A 70 -16.37 -1.29 6.11
C LEU A 70 -16.86 -1.36 7.56
N ILE A 71 -17.45 -2.49 7.93
CA ILE A 71 -17.90 -2.75 9.31
C ILE A 71 -17.26 -4.04 9.81
N SER A 72 -17.39 -4.28 11.13
CA SER A 72 -16.84 -5.48 11.76
C SER A 72 -17.29 -6.74 11.05
N GLY A 73 -16.35 -7.65 10.82
CA GLY A 73 -16.61 -8.92 10.16
C GLY A 73 -16.62 -8.91 8.64
N ASN A 74 -16.63 -7.73 8.02
CA ASN A 74 -16.52 -7.65 6.56
C ASN A 74 -15.19 -8.25 6.09
N ARG A 75 -15.25 -9.02 5.01
CA ARG A 75 -14.06 -9.45 4.29
C ARG A 75 -13.83 -8.49 3.13
N PHE A 76 -12.57 -8.16 2.89
CA PHE A 76 -12.20 -7.23 1.84
C PHE A 76 -10.87 -7.64 1.22
N SER A 77 -10.61 -7.11 0.03
CA SER A 77 -9.34 -7.30 -0.66
C SER A 77 -8.67 -5.94 -0.86
N VAL A 78 -7.39 -5.86 -0.56
CA VAL A 78 -6.56 -4.72 -0.96
C VAL A 78 -5.86 -5.13 -2.25
N LYS A 79 -6.12 -4.40 -3.32
CA LYS A 79 -5.54 -4.64 -4.63
C LYS A 79 -4.60 -3.51 -4.97
N LEU A 80 -3.38 -3.83 -5.36
CA LEU A 80 -2.39 -2.79 -5.60
C LEU A 80 -1.65 -2.93 -6.93
N ASN A 81 -1.15 -1.81 -7.39
CA ASN A 81 -0.23 -1.71 -8.50
C ASN A 81 0.85 -0.69 -8.15
N ILE A 82 1.96 -0.72 -8.87
CA ILE A 82 3.05 0.23 -8.67
C ILE A 82 3.42 0.92 -9.97
N SER A 83 3.97 2.12 -9.84
CA SER A 83 4.53 2.85 -10.97
C SER A 83 5.65 3.76 -10.48
N ARG A 84 6.48 4.19 -11.41
CA ARG A 84 7.53 5.17 -11.12
C ARG A 84 7.11 6.55 -11.64
N GLU A 85 7.27 7.56 -10.80
CA GLU A 85 7.03 8.96 -11.17
C GLU A 85 8.19 9.80 -10.66
N GLY A 86 9.10 10.17 -11.55
CA GLY A 86 10.34 10.83 -11.15
C GLY A 86 11.13 9.95 -10.19
N ALA A 87 11.50 10.49 -9.03
CA ALA A 87 12.22 9.74 -7.99
C ALA A 87 11.31 8.84 -7.15
N LYS A 88 10.00 8.89 -7.36
CA LYS A 88 9.02 8.21 -6.51
C LYS A 88 8.67 6.83 -7.01
N LEU A 89 8.41 5.93 -6.06
CA LEU A 89 7.66 4.71 -6.30
C LEU A 89 6.24 4.96 -5.78
N VAL A 90 5.27 4.84 -6.66
CA VAL A 90 3.87 5.12 -6.34
C VAL A 90 3.12 3.79 -6.23
N PHE A 91 2.47 3.58 -5.07
CA PHE A 91 1.53 2.47 -4.88
C PHE A 91 0.12 3.01 -5.10
N LEU A 92 -0.62 2.38 -6.00
CA LEU A 92 -2.05 2.62 -6.16
C LEU A 92 -2.77 1.45 -5.51
N GLU A 93 -3.53 1.73 -4.45
CA GLU A 93 -4.15 0.69 -3.64
C GLU A 93 -5.66 0.92 -3.53
N ASP A 94 -6.43 -0.09 -3.92
CA ASP A 94 -7.88 -0.05 -3.88
C ASP A 94 -8.38 -1.14 -2.93
N ILE A 95 -9.32 -0.77 -2.05
CA ILE A 95 -9.93 -1.69 -1.10
C ILE A 95 -11.36 -1.99 -1.56
N TYR A 96 -11.65 -3.26 -1.80
CA TYR A 96 -12.95 -3.74 -2.23
C TYR A 96 -13.57 -4.65 -1.18
N ARG A 97 -14.83 -4.41 -0.82
CA ARG A 97 -15.58 -5.30 0.05
C ARG A 97 -15.99 -6.53 -0.77
N LEU A 98 -15.68 -7.73 -0.26
CA LEU A 98 -15.88 -8.95 -1.04
C LEU A 98 -17.34 -9.34 -1.21
N SER A 99 -18.22 -9.00 -0.24
CA SER A 99 -19.63 -9.42 -0.31
C SER A 99 -20.40 -8.84 -1.50
N ASP A 100 -20.03 -7.62 -1.94
CA ASP A 100 -20.73 -6.93 -3.03
C ASP A 100 -19.79 -6.28 -4.03
N ASP A 101 -18.49 -6.51 -3.88
CA ASP A 101 -17.43 -5.98 -4.75
C ASP A 101 -17.46 -4.44 -4.87
N LYS A 102 -17.86 -3.75 -3.81
CA LYS A 102 -17.87 -2.29 -3.79
C LYS A 102 -16.53 -1.73 -3.39
N LEU A 103 -16.11 -0.68 -4.08
CA LEU A 103 -14.91 0.06 -3.77
C LEU A 103 -15.14 0.84 -2.47
N CYS A 104 -14.37 0.51 -1.43
CA CYS A 104 -14.49 1.13 -0.11
C CYS A 104 -13.52 2.29 0.07
N ALA A 105 -12.30 2.15 -0.46
CA ALA A 105 -11.30 3.20 -0.36
C ALA A 105 -10.35 3.10 -1.54
N ARG A 106 -9.82 4.24 -1.94
CA ARG A 106 -8.82 4.32 -3.02
C ARG A 106 -7.65 5.14 -2.53
N GLY A 107 -6.47 4.53 -2.54
CA GLY A 107 -5.26 5.14 -2.01
C GLY A 107 -4.19 5.33 -3.05
N ARG A 108 -3.40 6.39 -2.82
CA ARG A 108 -2.16 6.64 -3.55
C ARG A 108 -1.08 6.91 -2.52
N VAL A 109 -0.04 6.10 -2.53
CA VAL A 109 1.07 6.22 -1.56
C VAL A 109 2.35 6.45 -2.34
N GLU A 110 2.99 7.57 -2.07
CA GLU A 110 4.26 7.96 -2.71
C GLU A 110 5.41 7.65 -1.78
N SER A 111 6.34 6.84 -2.26
CA SER A 111 7.55 6.46 -1.53
C SER A 111 8.77 7.05 -2.21
N ILE A 112 9.78 7.38 -1.40
CA ILE A 112 11.06 7.90 -1.88
C ILE A 112 12.19 7.07 -1.29
N CYS A 113 13.34 7.13 -1.94
CA CYS A 113 14.56 6.50 -1.43
C CYS A 113 15.58 7.58 -1.13
N VAL A 114 16.07 7.56 0.11
CA VAL A 114 17.07 8.52 0.60
C VAL A 114 18.36 7.77 0.88
N LYS A 115 19.49 8.30 0.41
CA LYS A 115 20.82 7.74 0.66
C LYS A 115 21.68 8.80 1.32
N ASP A 116 22.20 8.46 2.50
CA ASP A 116 23.06 9.38 3.29
C ASP A 116 22.42 10.76 3.47
N GLY A 117 21.10 10.77 3.75
CA GLY A 117 20.33 11.99 3.98
C GLY A 117 19.91 12.74 2.73
N LYS A 118 20.20 12.21 1.54
CA LYS A 118 19.88 12.87 0.27
C LYS A 118 18.89 12.05 -0.56
N LEU A 119 17.94 12.74 -1.18
CA LEU A 119 16.99 12.11 -2.08
C LEU A 119 17.73 11.52 -3.28
N THR A 120 17.47 10.25 -3.59
CA THR A 120 17.98 9.58 -4.79
C THR A 120 16.99 9.74 -5.94
N ARG A 121 17.37 9.24 -7.11
CA ARG A 121 16.48 9.18 -8.28
C ARG A 121 15.58 7.94 -8.25
N GLY A 122 15.67 7.12 -7.20
CA GLY A 122 14.86 5.92 -7.04
C GLY A 122 15.39 4.70 -7.77
N GLU A 123 16.70 4.65 -8.06
CA GLU A 123 17.31 3.52 -8.77
C GLU A 123 17.09 2.19 -8.04
N LEU A 124 17.08 2.23 -6.71
CA LEU A 124 16.84 1.03 -5.90
C LEU A 124 15.47 0.41 -6.20
N PHE A 125 14.46 1.24 -6.45
CA PHE A 125 13.13 0.75 -6.80
C PHE A 125 13.14 0.01 -8.14
N ASP A 126 13.91 0.50 -9.11
CA ASP A 126 14.02 -0.15 -10.41
C ASP A 126 14.69 -1.52 -10.30
N GLU A 127 15.69 -1.65 -9.42
CA GLU A 127 16.37 -2.91 -9.17
C GLU A 127 15.46 -3.93 -8.50
N ILE A 128 14.76 -3.52 -7.43
CA ILE A 128 13.93 -4.41 -6.62
C ILE A 128 12.67 -4.83 -7.37
N PHE A 129 12.03 -3.90 -8.09
CA PHE A 129 10.73 -4.11 -8.71
C PHE A 129 10.78 -4.21 -10.23
N ALA A 130 11.94 -4.55 -10.80
CA ALA A 130 12.13 -4.62 -12.25
C ALA A 130 11.04 -5.44 -12.96
N ASP A 131 10.61 -6.56 -12.37
CA ASP A 131 9.61 -7.43 -12.97
C ASP A 131 8.20 -6.83 -12.99
N TYR A 132 7.95 -5.81 -12.18
CA TYR A 132 6.64 -5.19 -12.00
C TYR A 132 6.53 -3.80 -12.63
N LEU A 133 7.64 -3.20 -13.00
CA LEU A 133 7.70 -1.82 -13.51
C LEU A 133 7.82 -1.75 -15.05
N LYS A 134 7.40 -2.79 -15.71
CA LYS A 134 7.46 -2.85 -17.18
C LYS A 134 6.40 -2.00 -17.86
#